data_9572896582f28c646c63cb9e249e5e95
#
_entry.id   9572896582f28c646c63cb9e249e5e95
#
_cell.length_a   1.000
_cell.length_b   1.000
_cell.length_c   1.000
_cell.angle_alpha   90.00
_cell.angle_beta   90.00
_cell.angle_gamma   90.00
#
_symmetry.space_group_name_H-M   'P 1'
#
loop_
_entity.id
_entity.type
_entity.pdbx_description
1 polymer ?
#
loop_
_entity_poly.entity_id
_entity_poly.type
_entity_poly.pdbx_seq_one_letter_code
_entity_poly.pdbx_strand_id
1 'polypeptide(L)'
;MKKLQDLNSVKAIQDCLNETNYIADRTLATSIYLSINMSKPIFLEGEPGVGKTEVGKVLAQIMDTELIRLQCYEGLDVHNAIYEWNYSRQILQIRMMEAEGKKDKDKISKEIFGTDFLIKRPLYQAIDYHGDNPPVLLIDELDRADEEFEAFLLEILSDFQISIPEIGTIRTDKPPIVVITSNRTREIHDALKRRCLYHWISYPSADQEFEIIKRKIPEVNKDLGRQIVAFVQAVRQNDFYKLPGIAETIDWANALIKLGVTELSTEITADTLGTLLKYQDDIEKMDGETTQGMVQRAFAEADTISA
;
A
#
# COMPACT_ATOMS: atom_id res chain seq x y z
N MET A 1 -15.28 0.86 -17.09
CA MET A 1 -14.01 1.63 -17.15
C MET A 1 -14.37 3.08 -16.93
N LYS A 2 -13.98 3.63 -15.77
CA LYS A 2 -14.26 5.04 -15.44
C LYS A 2 -13.01 5.86 -15.81
N LYS A 3 -13.21 7.01 -16.47
CA LYS A 3 -12.12 7.95 -16.77
C LYS A 3 -11.92 8.87 -15.58
N LEU A 4 -10.76 9.53 -15.49
CA LEU A 4 -10.47 10.54 -14.46
C LEU A 4 -11.61 11.58 -14.34
N GLN A 5 -12.26 11.90 -15.46
CA GLN A 5 -13.41 12.82 -15.53
C GLN A 5 -14.65 12.33 -14.77
N ASP A 6 -14.78 11.03 -14.53
CA ASP A 6 -15.90 10.44 -13.81
C ASP A 6 -15.73 10.54 -12.29
N LEU A 7 -14.48 10.81 -11.80
CA LEU A 7 -14.14 11.03 -10.38
C LEU A 7 -14.33 12.51 -9.98
N ASN A 8 -15.47 13.07 -10.34
CA ASN A 8 -15.74 14.51 -10.26
C ASN A 8 -16.33 14.97 -8.90
N SER A 9 -16.50 14.08 -7.96
CA SER A 9 -16.99 14.40 -6.61
C SER A 9 -16.52 13.39 -5.57
N VAL A 10 -16.51 13.82 -4.31
CA VAL A 10 -16.18 12.94 -3.16
C VAL A 10 -17.09 11.70 -3.14
N LYS A 11 -18.38 11.90 -3.45
CA LYS A 11 -19.34 10.78 -3.50
C LYS A 11 -19.01 9.80 -4.62
N ALA A 12 -18.67 10.29 -5.80
CA ALA A 12 -18.26 9.42 -6.93
C ALA A 12 -17.03 8.56 -6.57
N ILE A 13 -16.04 9.14 -5.89
CA ILE A 13 -14.88 8.38 -5.40
C ILE A 13 -15.30 7.33 -4.37
N GLN A 14 -16.13 7.70 -3.40
CA GLN A 14 -16.60 6.76 -2.37
C GLN A 14 -17.39 5.60 -2.99
N ASP A 15 -18.25 5.88 -3.95
CA ASP A 15 -19.02 4.85 -4.67
C ASP A 15 -18.08 3.92 -5.46
N CYS A 16 -17.06 4.46 -6.14
CA CYS A 16 -16.05 3.66 -6.86
C CYS A 16 -15.22 2.78 -5.92
N LEU A 17 -14.79 3.29 -4.77
CA LEU A 17 -14.07 2.52 -3.76
C LEU A 17 -14.94 1.36 -3.25
N ASN A 18 -16.22 1.61 -2.99
CA ASN A 18 -17.17 0.58 -2.59
C ASN A 18 -17.38 -0.51 -3.67
N GLU A 19 -17.47 -0.11 -4.95
CA GLU A 19 -17.60 -1.05 -6.10
C GLU A 19 -16.38 -1.98 -6.22
N THR A 20 -15.20 -1.54 -5.77
CA THR A 20 -13.96 -2.33 -5.76
C THR A 20 -13.72 -3.06 -4.44
N ASN A 21 -14.75 -3.19 -3.60
CA ASN A 21 -14.70 -3.83 -2.29
C ASN A 21 -13.73 -3.18 -1.28
N TYR A 22 -13.43 -1.89 -1.46
CA TYR A 22 -12.69 -1.10 -0.48
C TYR A 22 -13.66 -0.19 0.27
N ILE A 23 -13.83 -0.42 1.57
CA ILE A 23 -14.73 0.37 2.41
C ILE A 23 -13.97 1.59 2.89
N ALA A 24 -14.26 2.74 2.30
CA ALA A 24 -13.68 4.03 2.68
C ALA A 24 -14.69 4.89 3.43
N ASP A 25 -14.22 5.57 4.45
CA ASP A 25 -14.97 6.67 5.02
C ASP A 25 -14.98 7.90 4.09
N ARG A 26 -15.83 8.86 4.41
CA ARG A 26 -15.94 10.09 3.62
C ARG A 26 -14.66 10.92 3.66
N THR A 27 -13.90 10.86 4.75
CA THR A 27 -12.69 11.67 4.93
C THR A 27 -11.56 11.17 4.03
N LEU A 28 -11.38 9.84 3.92
CA LEU A 28 -10.45 9.24 2.97
C LEU A 28 -10.85 9.55 1.52
N ALA A 29 -12.13 9.38 1.18
CA ALA A 29 -12.64 9.71 -0.15
C ALA A 29 -12.42 11.20 -0.51
N THR A 30 -12.57 12.10 0.48
CA THR A 30 -12.29 13.53 0.31
C THR A 30 -10.79 13.77 0.07
N SER A 31 -9.92 13.13 0.85
CA SER A 31 -8.47 13.26 0.69
C SER A 31 -8.01 12.77 -0.68
N ILE A 32 -8.55 11.65 -1.16
CA ILE A 32 -8.29 11.12 -2.51
C ILE A 32 -8.78 12.10 -3.58
N TYR A 33 -10.02 12.63 -3.45
CA TYR A 33 -10.56 13.60 -4.37
C TYR A 33 -9.68 14.85 -4.50
N LEU A 34 -9.22 15.38 -3.36
CA LEU A 34 -8.34 16.53 -3.34
C LEU A 34 -6.95 16.22 -3.92
N SER A 35 -6.41 15.02 -3.62
CA SER A 35 -5.12 14.57 -4.16
C SER A 35 -5.14 14.57 -5.70
N ILE A 36 -6.17 14.01 -6.29
CA ILE A 36 -6.34 13.96 -7.75
C ILE A 36 -6.48 15.37 -8.34
N ASN A 37 -7.36 16.21 -7.77
CA ASN A 37 -7.66 17.53 -8.34
C ASN A 37 -6.56 18.59 -8.13
N MET A 38 -5.77 18.43 -7.08
CA MET A 38 -4.65 19.35 -6.76
C MET A 38 -3.30 18.82 -7.27
N SER A 39 -3.26 17.62 -7.85
CA SER A 39 -2.02 16.93 -8.23
C SER A 39 -1.01 16.87 -7.07
N LYS A 40 -1.51 16.60 -5.86
CA LYS A 40 -0.69 16.49 -4.64
C LYS A 40 -0.64 15.03 -4.18
N PRO A 41 0.52 14.55 -3.72
CA PRO A 41 0.61 13.25 -3.09
C PRO A 41 -0.37 13.12 -1.91
N ILE A 42 -0.99 11.95 -1.74
CA ILE A 42 -1.67 11.59 -0.50
C ILE A 42 -0.72 10.79 0.38
N PHE A 43 -0.59 11.19 1.63
CA PHE A 43 0.25 10.53 2.64
C PHE A 43 -0.65 9.81 3.65
N LEU A 44 -0.62 8.48 3.61
CA LEU A 44 -1.43 7.59 4.44
C LEU A 44 -0.59 7.05 5.59
N GLU A 45 -0.90 7.46 6.78
CA GLU A 45 -0.34 6.92 8.03
C GLU A 45 -1.37 6.07 8.76
N GLY A 46 -0.93 5.14 9.58
CA GLY A 46 -1.79 4.30 10.41
C GLY A 46 -1.09 3.02 10.84
N GLU A 47 -1.75 2.24 11.67
CA GLU A 47 -1.22 0.97 12.15
C GLU A 47 -0.97 -0.03 11.02
N PRO A 48 -0.06 -1.00 11.20
CA PRO A 48 0.12 -2.09 10.24
C PRO A 48 -1.20 -2.86 10.01
N GLY A 49 -1.42 -3.32 8.78
CA GLY A 49 -2.57 -4.18 8.46
C GLY A 49 -3.92 -3.46 8.31
N VAL A 50 -4.00 -2.11 8.38
CA VAL A 50 -5.26 -1.36 8.22
C VAL A 50 -5.67 -1.10 6.77
N GLY A 51 -4.87 -1.53 5.78
CA GLY A 51 -5.23 -1.41 4.36
C GLY A 51 -4.69 -0.18 3.63
N LYS A 52 -3.62 0.48 4.12
CA LYS A 52 -2.98 1.64 3.46
C LYS A 52 -2.53 1.36 2.03
N THR A 53 -1.78 0.28 1.85
CA THR A 53 -1.26 -0.17 0.53
C THR A 53 -2.38 -0.51 -0.45
N GLU A 54 -3.52 -0.98 0.04
CA GLU A 54 -4.68 -1.35 -0.76
C GLU A 54 -5.30 -0.13 -1.46
N VAL A 55 -5.22 1.07 -0.87
CA VAL A 55 -5.70 2.32 -1.48
C VAL A 55 -5.05 2.54 -2.85
N GLY A 56 -3.74 2.38 -2.97
CA GLY A 56 -3.03 2.53 -4.24
C GLY A 56 -3.48 1.53 -5.30
N LYS A 57 -3.67 0.27 -4.91
CA LYS A 57 -4.14 -0.80 -5.81
C LYS A 57 -5.55 -0.52 -6.33
N VAL A 58 -6.43 -0.15 -5.42
CA VAL A 58 -7.83 0.14 -5.76
C VAL A 58 -7.94 1.39 -6.64
N LEU A 59 -7.15 2.42 -6.41
CA LEU A 59 -7.09 3.60 -7.28
C LEU A 59 -6.65 3.24 -8.70
N ALA A 60 -5.61 2.41 -8.85
CA ALA A 60 -5.17 1.95 -10.16
C ALA A 60 -6.27 1.14 -10.88
N GLN A 61 -6.99 0.30 -10.16
CA GLN A 61 -8.13 -0.47 -10.69
C GLN A 61 -9.30 0.45 -11.12
N ILE A 62 -9.69 1.42 -10.29
CA ILE A 62 -10.78 2.36 -10.57
C ILE A 62 -10.46 3.17 -11.83
N MET A 63 -9.22 3.60 -11.97
CA MET A 63 -8.78 4.44 -13.07
C MET A 63 -8.37 3.65 -14.32
N ASP A 64 -8.37 2.32 -14.26
CA ASP A 64 -7.91 1.45 -15.33
C ASP A 64 -6.52 1.89 -15.84
N THR A 65 -5.58 1.94 -14.90
CA THR A 65 -4.21 2.37 -15.17
C THR A 65 -3.21 1.47 -14.44
N GLU A 66 -1.94 1.63 -14.77
CA GLU A 66 -0.87 0.86 -14.15
C GLU A 66 -0.61 1.30 -12.71
N LEU A 67 -0.43 0.31 -11.82
CA LEU A 67 0.11 0.50 -10.49
C LEU A 67 1.63 0.34 -10.53
N ILE A 68 2.34 1.42 -10.34
CA ILE A 68 3.80 1.41 -10.22
C ILE A 68 4.14 1.47 -8.74
N ARG A 69 4.76 0.40 -8.20
CA ARG A 69 5.06 0.30 -6.78
C ARG A 69 6.55 0.46 -6.51
N LEU A 70 6.89 1.37 -5.62
CA LEU A 70 8.19 1.50 -4.98
C LEU A 70 8.08 1.06 -3.53
N GLN A 71 8.58 -0.14 -3.21
CA GLN A 71 8.68 -0.61 -1.84
C GLN A 71 9.93 -0.01 -1.20
N CYS A 72 9.77 0.76 -0.13
CA CYS A 72 10.89 1.30 0.62
C CYS A 72 11.48 0.26 1.56
N TYR A 73 12.80 0.29 1.74
CA TYR A 73 13.57 -0.56 2.63
C TYR A 73 14.82 0.20 3.10
N GLU A 74 15.42 -0.25 4.18
CA GLU A 74 16.64 0.33 4.73
C GLU A 74 17.80 0.27 3.72
N GLY A 75 18.44 1.42 3.44
CA GLY A 75 19.49 1.53 2.43
C GLY A 75 18.98 1.63 1.00
N LEU A 76 17.71 1.94 0.78
CA LEU A 76 17.20 2.27 -0.56
C LEU A 76 17.88 3.55 -1.06
N ASP A 77 18.71 3.42 -2.07
CA ASP A 77 19.34 4.57 -2.71
C ASP A 77 18.52 5.12 -3.89
N VAL A 78 18.88 6.33 -4.31
CA VAL A 78 18.25 7.05 -5.41
C VAL A 78 18.34 6.27 -6.72
N HIS A 79 19.48 5.59 -6.99
CA HIS A 79 19.67 4.83 -8.22
C HIS A 79 18.71 3.65 -8.30
N ASN A 80 18.52 2.92 -7.19
CA ASN A 80 17.58 1.81 -7.15
C ASN A 80 16.11 2.24 -7.29
N ALA A 81 15.81 3.51 -7.05
CA ALA A 81 14.45 4.05 -7.19
C ALA A 81 14.16 4.64 -8.58
N ILE A 82 15.19 5.20 -9.26
CA ILE A 82 15.01 5.91 -10.53
C ILE A 82 15.42 5.05 -11.72
N TYR A 83 16.72 4.70 -11.82
CA TYR A 83 17.28 3.96 -12.94
C TYR A 83 18.57 3.27 -12.57
N GLU A 84 18.93 2.31 -13.36
CA GLU A 84 20.21 1.61 -13.29
C GLU A 84 20.73 1.39 -14.71
N TRP A 85 22.05 1.53 -14.91
CA TRP A 85 22.67 1.18 -16.17
C TRP A 85 22.85 -0.33 -16.30
N ASN A 86 22.42 -0.91 -17.41
CA ASN A 86 22.65 -2.31 -17.73
C ASN A 86 24.11 -2.51 -18.19
N TYR A 87 25.04 -2.48 -17.22
CA TYR A 87 26.48 -2.59 -17.47
C TYR A 87 26.84 -3.84 -18.26
N SER A 88 26.22 -4.97 -18.01
CA SER A 88 26.48 -6.22 -18.74
C SER A 88 26.16 -6.07 -20.21
N ARG A 89 25.04 -5.44 -20.54
CA ARG A 89 24.63 -5.18 -21.93
C ARG A 89 25.53 -4.14 -22.59
N GLN A 90 25.94 -3.10 -21.85
CA GLN A 90 26.90 -2.10 -22.35
C GLN A 90 28.24 -2.73 -22.71
N ILE A 91 28.80 -3.58 -21.83
CA ILE A 91 30.07 -4.27 -22.09
C ILE A 91 29.97 -5.18 -23.34
N LEU A 92 28.86 -5.91 -23.46
CA LEU A 92 28.65 -6.76 -24.66
C LEU A 92 28.57 -5.90 -25.92
N GLN A 93 27.86 -4.80 -25.91
CA GLN A 93 27.75 -3.89 -27.05
C GLN A 93 29.09 -3.29 -27.44
N ILE A 94 29.90 -2.84 -26.46
CA ILE A 94 31.25 -2.33 -26.71
C ILE A 94 32.09 -3.38 -27.45
N ARG A 95 32.10 -4.63 -26.98
CA ARG A 95 32.85 -5.72 -27.62
C ARG A 95 32.38 -6.02 -29.05
N MET A 96 31.08 -5.96 -29.29
CA MET A 96 30.50 -6.13 -30.62
C MET A 96 30.97 -5.02 -31.57
N MET A 97 30.93 -3.77 -31.11
CA MET A 97 31.39 -2.61 -31.87
C MET A 97 32.88 -2.64 -32.17
N GLU A 98 33.70 -3.08 -31.22
CA GLU A 98 35.14 -3.31 -31.43
C GLU A 98 35.42 -4.39 -32.52
N ALA A 99 34.64 -5.48 -32.48
CA ALA A 99 34.74 -6.54 -33.48
C ALA A 99 34.32 -6.07 -34.89
N GLU A 100 33.36 -5.13 -34.97
CA GLU A 100 32.95 -4.45 -36.21
C GLU A 100 33.95 -3.39 -36.70
N GLY A 101 35.03 -3.15 -35.95
CA GLY A 101 36.03 -2.15 -36.28
C GLY A 101 35.63 -0.68 -36.03
N LYS A 102 34.56 -0.43 -35.28
CA LYS A 102 34.18 0.91 -34.86
C LYS A 102 35.18 1.42 -33.82
N LYS A 103 35.86 2.53 -34.13
CA LYS A 103 36.91 3.12 -33.27
C LYS A 103 36.57 4.49 -32.74
N ASP A 104 35.43 5.05 -33.13
CA ASP A 104 34.97 6.38 -32.69
C ASP A 104 34.43 6.34 -31.28
N LYS A 105 35.25 6.75 -30.31
CA LYS A 105 34.92 6.71 -28.88
C LYS A 105 33.70 7.55 -28.52
N ASP A 106 33.49 8.69 -29.17
CA ASP A 106 32.38 9.58 -28.87
C ASP A 106 31.06 8.97 -29.34
N LYS A 107 31.06 8.28 -30.49
CA LYS A 107 29.87 7.57 -30.96
C LYS A 107 29.57 6.34 -30.12
N ILE A 108 30.59 5.58 -29.72
CA ILE A 108 30.43 4.45 -28.81
C ILE A 108 29.84 4.92 -27.46
N SER A 109 30.39 5.98 -26.87
CA SER A 109 29.91 6.53 -25.62
C SER A 109 28.45 6.96 -25.71
N LYS A 110 28.06 7.72 -26.74
CA LYS A 110 26.65 8.15 -26.93
C LYS A 110 25.70 6.97 -27.13
N GLU A 111 26.16 5.89 -27.79
CA GLU A 111 25.30 4.72 -28.01
C GLU A 111 25.11 3.94 -26.72
N ILE A 112 26.14 3.67 -25.92
CA ILE A 112 26.07 2.85 -24.71
C ILE A 112 25.38 3.56 -23.53
N PHE A 113 25.33 4.89 -23.53
CA PHE A 113 24.57 5.70 -22.55
C PHE A 113 23.21 6.14 -23.11
N GLY A 114 22.71 5.45 -24.13
CA GLY A 114 21.35 5.63 -24.63
C GLY A 114 20.30 4.95 -23.76
N THR A 115 19.04 5.32 -23.98
CA THR A 115 17.88 4.79 -23.25
C THR A 115 17.72 3.27 -23.35
N ASP A 116 18.28 2.64 -24.37
CA ASP A 116 18.25 1.18 -24.60
C ASP A 116 19.03 0.38 -23.54
N PHE A 117 19.98 1.05 -22.88
CA PHE A 117 20.80 0.46 -21.81
C PHE A 117 20.35 0.86 -20.42
N LEU A 118 19.26 1.62 -20.33
CA LEU A 118 18.71 2.08 -19.07
C LEU A 118 17.68 1.06 -18.54
N ILE A 119 17.87 0.59 -17.32
CA ILE A 119 16.86 -0.16 -16.57
C ILE A 119 16.00 0.85 -15.82
N LYS A 120 14.79 1.06 -16.30
CA LYS A 120 13.83 1.99 -15.70
C LYS A 120 13.32 1.43 -14.37
N ARG A 121 13.53 2.16 -13.28
CA ARG A 121 13.05 1.85 -11.94
C ARG A 121 11.71 2.58 -11.67
N PRO A 122 10.97 2.30 -10.58
CA PRO A 122 9.60 2.77 -10.41
C PRO A 122 9.39 4.29 -10.56
N LEU A 123 10.27 5.13 -10.03
CA LEU A 123 10.11 6.58 -10.18
C LEU A 123 10.26 7.05 -11.63
N TYR A 124 11.21 6.46 -12.36
CA TYR A 124 11.35 6.72 -13.80
C TYR A 124 10.10 6.28 -14.55
N GLN A 125 9.64 5.04 -14.31
CA GLN A 125 8.45 4.48 -14.97
C GLN A 125 7.21 5.35 -14.77
N ALA A 126 7.04 5.91 -13.56
CA ALA A 126 5.90 6.75 -13.24
C ALA A 126 5.93 8.10 -13.97
N ILE A 127 7.12 8.68 -14.19
CA ILE A 127 7.28 9.96 -14.88
C ILE A 127 7.28 9.79 -16.41
N ASP A 128 7.91 8.73 -16.92
CA ASP A 128 7.98 8.41 -18.35
C ASP A 128 6.81 7.51 -18.78
N TYR A 129 5.65 7.67 -18.16
CA TYR A 129 4.46 6.86 -18.46
C TYR A 129 3.64 7.44 -19.61
N HIS A 130 3.26 6.60 -20.56
CA HIS A 130 2.59 7.01 -21.81
C HIS A 130 1.17 6.44 -21.98
N GLY A 131 0.54 5.98 -20.89
CA GLY A 131 -0.84 5.50 -20.92
C GLY A 131 -1.89 6.62 -21.07
N ASP A 132 -3.12 6.23 -21.31
CA ASP A 132 -4.25 7.17 -21.47
C ASP A 132 -4.57 7.91 -20.18
N ASN A 133 -4.62 7.19 -19.05
CA ASN A 133 -4.77 7.76 -17.71
C ASN A 133 -3.41 7.86 -17.01
N PRO A 134 -3.21 8.82 -16.09
CA PRO A 134 -1.99 8.88 -15.30
C PRO A 134 -1.82 7.61 -14.47
N PRO A 135 -0.58 7.11 -14.29
CA PRO A 135 -0.34 5.93 -13.47
C PRO A 135 -0.55 6.25 -11.99
N VAL A 136 -0.78 5.22 -11.18
CA VAL A 136 -0.72 5.34 -9.73
C VAL A 136 0.68 4.94 -9.27
N LEU A 137 1.41 5.89 -8.67
CA LEU A 137 2.70 5.64 -8.02
C LEU A 137 2.47 5.39 -6.53
N LEU A 138 2.69 4.16 -6.10
CA LEU A 138 2.62 3.77 -4.69
C LEU A 138 4.04 3.71 -4.11
N ILE A 139 4.36 4.65 -3.21
CA ILE A 139 5.58 4.66 -2.40
C ILE A 139 5.22 4.03 -1.06
N ASP A 140 5.58 2.77 -0.90
CA ASP A 140 5.09 1.92 0.19
C ASP A 140 6.11 1.80 1.33
N GLU A 141 5.66 1.97 2.58
CA GLU A 141 6.48 1.94 3.79
C GLU A 141 7.65 2.95 3.77
N LEU A 142 7.36 4.22 3.48
CA LEU A 142 8.38 5.27 3.38
C LEU A 142 9.19 5.43 4.69
N ASP A 143 8.59 5.14 5.82
CA ASP A 143 9.26 5.15 7.14
C ASP A 143 10.41 4.12 7.28
N ARG A 144 10.66 3.29 6.27
CA ARG A 144 11.82 2.40 6.18
C ARG A 144 12.99 2.96 5.38
N ALA A 145 12.76 4.01 4.58
CA ALA A 145 13.82 4.70 3.86
C ALA A 145 14.56 5.69 4.80
N ASP A 146 15.70 6.20 4.38
CA ASP A 146 16.45 7.22 5.12
C ASP A 146 16.01 8.65 4.76
N GLU A 147 16.56 9.64 5.49
CA GLU A 147 16.26 11.06 5.28
C GLU A 147 16.79 11.58 3.94
N GLU A 148 17.89 11.02 3.42
CA GLU A 148 18.46 11.42 2.12
C GLU A 148 17.50 11.07 1.00
N PHE A 149 16.87 9.90 1.07
CA PHE A 149 15.85 9.49 0.13
C PHE A 149 14.59 10.36 0.20
N GLU A 150 14.17 10.76 1.41
CA GLU A 150 13.04 11.70 1.57
C GLU A 150 13.34 13.07 0.93
N ALA A 151 14.55 13.60 1.14
CA ALA A 151 14.96 14.86 0.53
C ALA A 151 14.93 14.78 -1.00
N PHE A 152 15.35 13.65 -1.56
CA PHE A 152 15.29 13.39 -2.98
C PHE A 152 13.84 13.29 -3.50
N LEU A 153 12.95 12.61 -2.78
CA LEU A 153 11.52 12.56 -3.13
C LEU A 153 10.88 13.95 -3.15
N LEU A 154 11.32 14.85 -2.26
CA LEU A 154 10.85 16.25 -2.24
C LEU A 154 11.09 16.96 -3.58
N GLU A 155 12.22 16.72 -4.22
CA GLU A 155 12.55 17.31 -5.53
C GLU A 155 11.66 16.72 -6.63
N ILE A 156 11.60 15.42 -6.72
CA ILE A 156 10.82 14.72 -7.76
C ILE A 156 9.33 15.03 -7.67
N LEU A 157 8.75 14.95 -6.47
CA LEU A 157 7.31 15.14 -6.27
C LEU A 157 6.85 16.59 -6.39
N SER A 158 7.80 17.55 -6.43
CA SER A 158 7.47 18.96 -6.66
C SER A 158 7.22 19.29 -8.11
N ASP A 159 8.06 18.78 -8.99
CA ASP A 159 8.09 19.16 -10.41
C ASP A 159 7.77 18.00 -11.35
N PHE A 160 7.63 16.79 -10.81
CA PHE A 160 7.44 15.54 -11.55
C PHE A 160 8.44 15.41 -12.71
N GLN A 161 9.71 15.63 -12.38
CA GLN A 161 10.83 15.54 -13.33
C GLN A 161 12.00 14.79 -12.71
N ILE A 162 12.80 14.17 -13.58
CA ILE A 162 14.04 13.48 -13.24
C ILE A 162 15.13 13.94 -14.20
N SER A 163 16.30 14.32 -13.66
CA SER A 163 17.47 14.68 -14.45
C SER A 163 18.49 13.55 -14.42
N ILE A 164 18.82 13.03 -15.61
CA ILE A 164 19.84 12.00 -15.81
C ILE A 164 20.98 12.66 -16.60
N PRO A 165 22.21 12.68 -16.07
CA PRO A 165 23.30 13.44 -16.67
C PRO A 165 23.53 13.14 -18.17
N GLU A 166 23.42 11.88 -18.56
CA GLU A 166 23.72 11.43 -19.94
C GLU A 166 22.53 11.57 -20.91
N ILE A 167 21.29 11.62 -20.37
CA ILE A 167 20.06 11.61 -21.16
C ILE A 167 19.38 12.99 -21.14
N GLY A 168 19.53 13.74 -20.04
CA GLY A 168 18.86 15.01 -19.84
C GLY A 168 17.67 14.90 -18.86
N THR A 169 16.81 15.89 -18.89
CA THR A 169 15.64 15.96 -17.99
C THR A 169 14.42 15.34 -18.64
N ILE A 170 13.82 14.40 -17.92
CA ILE A 170 12.57 13.75 -18.27
C ILE A 170 11.49 14.36 -17.40
N ARG A 171 10.41 14.80 -18.02
CA ARG A 171 9.27 15.42 -17.36
C ARG A 171 7.97 14.88 -17.93
N THR A 172 6.95 14.80 -17.08
CA THR A 172 5.61 14.41 -17.51
C THR A 172 4.64 15.59 -17.53
N ASP A 173 3.77 15.62 -18.54
CA ASP A 173 2.63 16.54 -18.61
C ASP A 173 1.39 15.97 -17.90
N LYS A 174 1.43 14.66 -17.54
CA LYS A 174 0.38 13.96 -16.81
C LYS A 174 0.96 13.41 -15.50
N PRO A 175 1.01 14.21 -14.43
CA PRO A 175 1.58 13.76 -13.15
C PRO A 175 0.93 12.46 -12.65
N PRO A 176 1.71 11.51 -12.13
CA PRO A 176 1.15 10.32 -11.51
C PRO A 176 0.29 10.67 -10.30
N ILE A 177 -0.71 9.86 -9.99
CA ILE A 177 -1.37 9.91 -8.70
C ILE A 177 -0.48 9.24 -7.69
N VAL A 178 0.05 9.99 -6.74
CA VAL A 178 1.02 9.51 -5.78
C VAL A 178 0.35 9.16 -4.46
N VAL A 179 0.53 7.91 -4.04
CA VAL A 179 0.10 7.39 -2.73
C VAL A 179 1.35 7.01 -1.95
N ILE A 180 1.56 7.64 -0.80
CA ILE A 180 2.67 7.36 0.11
C ILE A 180 2.09 6.68 1.34
N THR A 181 2.70 5.58 1.80
CA THR A 181 2.28 4.91 3.03
C THR A 181 3.38 4.92 4.08
N SER A 182 2.99 4.93 5.36
CA SER A 182 3.87 4.82 6.51
C SER A 182 3.20 4.04 7.64
N ASN A 183 3.95 3.17 8.31
CA ASN A 183 3.56 2.48 9.55
C ASN A 183 4.03 3.25 10.79
N ARG A 184 4.61 4.44 10.59
CA ARG A 184 5.12 5.31 11.66
C ARG A 184 6.19 4.63 12.54
N THR A 185 7.03 3.78 11.95
CA THR A 185 8.18 3.18 12.66
C THR A 185 9.24 4.24 13.00
N ARG A 186 9.31 5.30 12.20
CA ARG A 186 10.00 6.56 12.48
C ARG A 186 9.19 7.74 11.96
N GLU A 187 9.55 8.95 12.39
CA GLU A 187 8.92 10.17 11.86
C GLU A 187 9.47 10.50 10.47
N ILE A 188 8.56 10.92 9.58
CA ILE A 188 8.88 11.43 8.25
C ILE A 188 9.08 12.93 8.34
N HIS A 189 10.05 13.45 7.59
CA HIS A 189 10.43 14.86 7.61
C HIS A 189 9.26 15.78 7.26
N ASP A 190 9.05 16.81 8.08
CA ASP A 190 7.95 17.78 7.93
C ASP A 190 7.85 18.41 6.54
N ALA A 191 8.98 18.62 5.86
CA ALA A 191 9.01 19.22 4.53
C ALA A 191 8.26 18.36 3.52
N LEU A 192 8.34 17.02 3.63
CA LEU A 192 7.61 16.09 2.77
C LEU A 192 6.12 16.06 3.15
N LYS A 193 5.80 15.97 4.44
CA LYS A 193 4.41 15.99 4.92
C LYS A 193 3.65 17.24 4.47
N ARG A 194 4.29 18.41 4.51
CA ARG A 194 3.68 19.70 4.06
C ARG A 194 3.32 19.74 2.57
N ARG A 195 3.95 18.93 1.74
CA ARG A 195 3.65 18.81 0.30
C ARG A 195 2.55 17.83 -0.02
N CYS A 196 2.20 16.98 0.96
CA CYS A 196 1.20 15.93 0.83
C CYS A 196 -0.14 16.35 1.46
N LEU A 197 -1.19 15.68 1.04
CA LEU A 197 -2.45 15.63 1.77
C LEU A 197 -2.36 14.49 2.78
N TYR A 198 -2.41 14.81 4.06
CA TYR A 198 -2.27 13.84 5.13
C TYR A 198 -3.60 13.18 5.48
N HIS A 199 -3.58 11.86 5.66
CA HIS A 199 -4.73 11.11 6.17
C HIS A 199 -4.27 9.97 7.06
N TRP A 200 -4.87 9.88 8.26
CA TRP A 200 -4.67 8.78 9.18
C TRP A 200 -5.73 7.70 8.96
N ILE A 201 -5.31 6.46 8.70
CA ILE A 201 -6.21 5.31 8.60
C ILE A 201 -6.21 4.59 9.94
N SER A 202 -7.34 4.68 10.65
CA SER A 202 -7.58 3.96 11.91
C SER A 202 -8.01 2.52 11.67
N TYR A 203 -8.01 1.72 12.74
CA TYR A 203 -8.71 0.44 12.71
C TYR A 203 -10.20 0.69 12.36
N PRO A 204 -10.81 -0.19 11.56
CA PRO A 204 -12.21 -0.06 11.21
C PRO A 204 -13.11 -0.26 12.45
N SER A 205 -14.28 0.36 12.43
CA SER A 205 -15.33 0.04 13.40
C SER A 205 -15.81 -1.41 13.21
N ALA A 206 -16.50 -1.97 14.22
CA ALA A 206 -17.02 -3.33 14.13
C ALA A 206 -17.91 -3.55 12.89
N ASP A 207 -18.81 -2.61 12.59
CA ASP A 207 -19.67 -2.68 11.40
C ASP A 207 -18.87 -2.64 10.10
N GLN A 208 -17.87 -1.76 10.00
CA GLN A 208 -17.00 -1.68 8.84
C GLN A 208 -16.17 -2.95 8.67
N GLU A 209 -15.60 -3.49 9.76
CA GLU A 209 -14.80 -4.70 9.74
C GLU A 209 -15.63 -5.92 9.32
N PHE A 210 -16.86 -6.02 9.80
CA PHE A 210 -17.79 -7.07 9.39
C PHE A 210 -18.12 -6.99 7.89
N GLU A 211 -18.41 -5.80 7.38
CA GLU A 211 -18.63 -5.60 5.95
C GLU A 211 -17.39 -5.92 5.09
N ILE A 212 -16.17 -5.60 5.60
CA ILE A 212 -14.92 -5.98 4.92
C ILE A 212 -14.80 -7.50 4.83
N ILE A 213 -14.99 -8.20 5.96
CA ILE A 213 -14.91 -9.67 6.01
C ILE A 213 -15.92 -10.28 5.04
N LYS A 214 -17.17 -9.86 5.09
CA LYS A 214 -18.25 -10.36 4.23
C LYS A 214 -17.95 -10.19 2.74
N ARG A 215 -17.32 -9.07 2.34
CA ARG A 215 -16.93 -8.83 0.94
C ARG A 215 -15.70 -9.61 0.51
N LYS A 216 -14.73 -9.77 1.41
CA LYS A 216 -13.47 -10.46 1.11
C LYS A 216 -13.59 -11.99 1.23
N ILE A 217 -14.54 -12.47 2.05
CA ILE A 217 -14.75 -13.89 2.35
C ILE A 217 -16.25 -14.19 2.28
N PRO A 218 -16.81 -14.32 1.06
CA PRO A 218 -18.25 -14.57 0.88
C PRO A 218 -18.75 -15.88 1.50
N GLU A 219 -17.86 -16.83 1.79
CA GLU A 219 -18.17 -18.13 2.40
C GLU A 219 -18.37 -18.05 3.92
N VAL A 220 -17.99 -16.94 4.57
CA VAL A 220 -18.17 -16.79 6.01
C VAL A 220 -19.65 -16.69 6.34
N ASN A 221 -20.13 -17.54 7.25
CA ASN A 221 -21.49 -17.38 7.75
C ASN A 221 -21.59 -16.11 8.63
N LYS A 222 -22.79 -15.55 8.67
CA LYS A 222 -23.03 -14.25 9.30
C LYS A 222 -22.69 -14.26 10.79
N ASP A 223 -23.03 -15.34 11.50
CA ASP A 223 -22.86 -15.43 12.95
C ASP A 223 -21.39 -15.58 13.32
N LEU A 224 -20.65 -16.47 12.63
CA LEU A 224 -19.21 -16.60 12.80
C LEU A 224 -18.48 -15.29 12.46
N GLY A 225 -18.86 -14.62 11.37
CA GLY A 225 -18.25 -13.36 10.97
C GLY A 225 -18.41 -12.28 12.05
N ARG A 226 -19.59 -12.17 12.67
CA ARG A 226 -19.84 -11.25 13.77
C ARG A 226 -19.04 -11.60 15.02
N GLN A 227 -18.97 -12.90 15.36
CA GLN A 227 -18.18 -13.37 16.51
C GLN A 227 -16.68 -13.08 16.31
N ILE A 228 -16.13 -13.32 15.10
CA ILE A 228 -14.75 -12.99 14.77
C ILE A 228 -14.49 -11.50 14.99
N VAL A 229 -15.34 -10.62 14.44
CA VAL A 229 -15.19 -9.17 14.58
C VAL A 229 -15.29 -8.75 16.05
N ALA A 230 -16.30 -9.19 16.78
CA ALA A 230 -16.45 -8.86 18.19
C ALA A 230 -15.23 -9.30 19.01
N PHE A 231 -14.69 -10.50 18.74
CA PHE A 231 -13.48 -10.99 19.39
C PHE A 231 -12.27 -10.10 19.08
N VAL A 232 -12.03 -9.77 17.82
CA VAL A 232 -10.90 -8.92 17.41
C VAL A 232 -11.02 -7.51 17.98
N GLN A 233 -12.21 -6.94 17.99
CA GLN A 233 -12.48 -5.64 18.63
C GLN A 233 -12.19 -5.68 20.14
N ALA A 234 -12.56 -6.78 20.84
CA ALA A 234 -12.22 -6.98 22.24
C ALA A 234 -10.71 -7.13 22.45
N VAL A 235 -9.99 -7.85 21.58
CA VAL A 235 -8.53 -7.96 21.62
C VAL A 235 -7.88 -6.57 21.51
N ARG A 236 -8.35 -5.73 20.59
CA ARG A 236 -7.79 -4.37 20.39
C ARG A 236 -8.01 -3.41 21.57
N GLN A 237 -8.90 -3.73 22.51
CA GLN A 237 -9.11 -2.94 23.72
C GLN A 237 -8.12 -3.31 24.86
N ASN A 238 -7.29 -4.33 24.66
CA ASN A 238 -6.34 -4.79 25.65
C ASN A 238 -4.92 -4.29 25.36
N ASP A 239 -4.06 -4.35 26.38
CA ASP A 239 -2.66 -3.94 26.28
C ASP A 239 -1.79 -5.08 25.73
N PHE A 240 -1.86 -5.27 24.41
CA PHE A 240 -0.98 -6.16 23.66
C PHE A 240 0.15 -5.37 23.02
N TYR A 241 1.28 -6.02 22.83
CA TYR A 241 2.43 -5.41 22.16
C TYR A 241 2.11 -5.02 20.72
N LYS A 242 1.36 -5.87 20.03
CA LYS A 242 0.89 -5.59 18.67
C LYS A 242 -0.56 -6.00 18.48
N LEU A 243 -1.39 -5.01 18.24
CA LEU A 243 -2.80 -5.22 17.96
C LEU A 243 -3.01 -5.79 16.54
N PRO A 244 -3.95 -6.73 16.36
CA PRO A 244 -4.25 -7.29 15.04
C PRO A 244 -4.90 -6.25 14.13
N GLY A 245 -4.41 -6.14 12.89
CA GLY A 245 -5.03 -5.35 11.82
C GLY A 245 -6.14 -6.11 11.11
N ILE A 246 -6.73 -5.47 10.10
CA ILE A 246 -7.78 -6.13 9.28
C ILE A 246 -7.22 -7.30 8.47
N ALA A 247 -5.94 -7.27 8.10
CA ALA A 247 -5.30 -8.36 7.38
C ALA A 247 -5.27 -9.63 8.25
N GLU A 248 -4.85 -9.50 9.51
CA GLU A 248 -4.84 -10.61 10.47
C GLU A 248 -6.26 -11.13 10.75
N THR A 249 -7.26 -10.25 10.80
CA THR A 249 -8.67 -10.66 10.96
C THR A 249 -9.15 -11.48 9.77
N ILE A 250 -8.83 -11.08 8.54
CA ILE A 250 -9.16 -11.81 7.32
C ILE A 250 -8.46 -13.18 7.30
N ASP A 251 -7.17 -13.23 7.65
CA ASP A 251 -6.39 -14.45 7.69
C ASP A 251 -6.97 -15.45 8.72
N TRP A 252 -7.34 -14.93 9.89
CA TRP A 252 -7.96 -15.77 10.93
C TRP A 252 -9.34 -16.29 10.52
N ALA A 253 -10.18 -15.44 9.93
CA ALA A 253 -11.47 -15.86 9.39
C ALA A 253 -11.32 -16.97 8.34
N ASN A 254 -10.37 -16.84 7.42
CA ASN A 254 -10.05 -17.88 6.44
C ASN A 254 -9.57 -19.18 7.09
N ALA A 255 -8.73 -19.10 8.14
CA ALA A 255 -8.26 -20.26 8.87
C ALA A 255 -9.43 -21.01 9.54
N LEU A 256 -10.32 -20.30 10.22
CA LEU A 256 -11.51 -20.90 10.86
C LEU A 256 -12.43 -21.58 9.85
N ILE A 257 -12.67 -20.97 8.70
CA ILE A 257 -13.47 -21.58 7.62
C ILE A 257 -12.82 -22.87 7.10
N LYS A 258 -11.50 -22.87 6.88
CA LYS A 258 -10.77 -24.06 6.43
C LYS A 258 -10.80 -25.20 7.44
N LEU A 259 -10.93 -24.88 8.73
CA LEU A 259 -11.12 -25.85 9.81
C LEU A 259 -12.59 -26.32 9.95
N GLY A 260 -13.50 -25.79 9.12
CA GLY A 260 -14.93 -26.12 9.17
C GLY A 260 -15.66 -25.54 10.37
N VAL A 261 -15.12 -24.49 10.98
CA VAL A 261 -15.70 -23.82 12.16
C VAL A 261 -16.94 -23.04 11.74
N THR A 262 -18.04 -23.25 12.45
CA THR A 262 -19.29 -22.51 12.25
C THR A 262 -19.59 -21.53 13.38
N GLU A 263 -18.93 -21.69 14.53
CA GLU A 263 -19.09 -20.90 15.74
C GLU A 263 -17.78 -20.93 16.54
N LEU A 264 -17.41 -19.81 17.19
CA LEU A 264 -16.20 -19.76 18.01
C LEU A 264 -16.35 -20.61 19.28
N SER A 265 -15.28 -21.30 19.66
CA SER A 265 -15.12 -21.93 20.97
C SER A 265 -13.79 -21.53 21.59
N THR A 266 -13.68 -21.65 22.92
CA THR A 266 -12.42 -21.34 23.61
C THR A 266 -11.26 -22.17 23.08
N GLU A 267 -11.47 -23.48 22.83
CA GLU A 267 -10.48 -24.41 22.33
C GLU A 267 -9.97 -24.01 20.94
N ILE A 268 -10.88 -23.85 19.96
CA ILE A 268 -10.51 -23.50 18.59
C ILE A 268 -9.88 -22.11 18.51
N THR A 269 -10.33 -21.19 19.36
CA THR A 269 -9.73 -19.84 19.45
C THR A 269 -8.30 -19.94 19.95
N ALA A 270 -8.04 -20.68 21.05
CA ALA A 270 -6.70 -20.87 21.59
C ALA A 270 -5.76 -21.53 20.56
N ASP A 271 -6.21 -22.56 19.86
CA ASP A 271 -5.43 -23.28 18.84
C ASP A 271 -5.08 -22.41 17.62
N THR A 272 -5.87 -21.37 17.35
CA THR A 272 -5.70 -20.50 16.17
C THR A 272 -5.18 -19.12 16.48
N LEU A 273 -4.89 -18.76 17.75
CA LEU A 273 -4.37 -17.44 18.16
C LEU A 273 -3.14 -17.01 17.36
N GLY A 274 -2.24 -17.94 16.99
CA GLY A 274 -1.06 -17.63 16.19
C GLY A 274 -1.35 -17.08 14.78
N THR A 275 -2.58 -17.23 14.26
CA THR A 275 -2.99 -16.57 13.02
C THR A 275 -3.35 -15.10 13.24
N LEU A 276 -3.79 -14.73 14.43
CA LEU A 276 -4.22 -13.38 14.81
C LEU A 276 -3.10 -12.59 15.51
N LEU A 277 -2.45 -13.18 16.52
CA LEU A 277 -1.38 -12.58 17.30
C LEU A 277 -0.02 -13.08 16.81
N LYS A 278 0.97 -12.18 16.69
CA LYS A 278 2.28 -12.49 16.10
C LYS A 278 3.44 -12.44 17.09
N TYR A 279 3.15 -12.24 18.37
CA TYR A 279 4.15 -12.19 19.44
C TYR A 279 3.82 -13.21 20.52
N GLN A 280 4.85 -13.93 20.98
CA GLN A 280 4.71 -14.96 22.01
C GLN A 280 4.12 -14.40 23.30
N ASP A 281 4.61 -13.26 23.76
CA ASP A 281 4.14 -12.59 24.96
C ASP A 281 2.65 -12.22 24.90
N ASP A 282 2.15 -11.86 23.72
CA ASP A 282 0.74 -11.55 23.50
C ASP A 282 -0.12 -12.82 23.52
N ILE A 283 0.40 -13.93 22.96
CA ILE A 283 -0.27 -15.24 23.00
C ILE A 283 -0.33 -15.76 24.42
N GLU A 284 0.76 -15.61 25.21
CA GLU A 284 0.79 -16.02 26.62
C GLU A 284 -0.17 -15.27 27.53
N LYS A 285 -0.46 -13.97 27.22
CA LYS A 285 -1.51 -13.21 27.90
C LYS A 285 -2.92 -13.76 27.65
N MET A 286 -3.11 -14.50 26.56
CA MET A 286 -4.35 -15.15 26.18
C MET A 286 -4.42 -16.56 26.80
N ASP A 287 -4.31 -16.63 28.12
CA ASP A 287 -4.52 -17.89 28.85
C ASP A 287 -5.97 -18.41 28.72
N GLY A 288 -6.23 -19.60 29.25
CA GLY A 288 -7.53 -20.24 29.09
C GLY A 288 -8.70 -19.42 29.66
N GLU A 289 -8.52 -18.73 30.79
CA GLU A 289 -9.56 -17.90 31.40
C GLU A 289 -9.80 -16.62 30.60
N THR A 290 -8.73 -15.93 30.18
CA THR A 290 -8.79 -14.72 29.36
C THR A 290 -9.45 -15.03 28.01
N THR A 291 -9.02 -16.10 27.34
CA THR A 291 -9.62 -16.53 26.06
C THR A 291 -11.10 -16.85 26.22
N GLN A 292 -11.47 -17.60 27.27
CA GLN A 292 -12.86 -17.92 27.55
C GLN A 292 -13.69 -16.65 27.78
N GLY A 293 -13.19 -15.71 28.59
CA GLY A 293 -13.87 -14.46 28.84
C GLY A 293 -14.09 -13.62 27.58
N MET A 294 -13.06 -13.54 26.70
CA MET A 294 -13.16 -12.82 25.43
C MET A 294 -14.13 -13.51 24.45
N VAL A 295 -14.13 -14.83 24.37
CA VAL A 295 -15.09 -15.59 23.53
C VAL A 295 -16.51 -15.33 24.01
N GLN A 296 -16.77 -15.40 25.33
CA GLN A 296 -18.11 -15.10 25.89
C GLN A 296 -18.55 -13.66 25.59
N ARG A 297 -17.63 -12.70 25.70
CA ARG A 297 -17.89 -11.32 25.33
C ARG A 297 -18.19 -11.17 23.85
N ALA A 298 -17.44 -11.88 22.99
CA ALA A 298 -17.67 -11.87 21.55
C ALA A 298 -19.08 -12.37 21.19
N PHE A 299 -19.60 -13.40 21.86
CA PHE A 299 -20.98 -13.85 21.70
C PHE A 299 -21.99 -12.79 22.09
N ALA A 300 -21.78 -12.14 23.25
CA ALA A 300 -22.71 -11.12 23.75
C ALA A 300 -22.75 -9.87 22.85
N GLU A 301 -21.63 -9.48 22.26
CA GLU A 301 -21.50 -8.28 21.43
C GLU A 301 -21.78 -8.55 19.94
N ALA A 302 -21.72 -9.80 19.47
CA ALA A 302 -21.94 -10.17 18.07
C ALA A 302 -23.28 -9.66 17.50
N ASP A 303 -24.35 -9.71 18.30
CA ASP A 303 -25.69 -9.27 17.89
C ASP A 303 -25.82 -7.74 17.75
N THR A 304 -24.88 -6.98 18.31
CA THR A 304 -24.86 -5.51 18.21
C THR A 304 -24.25 -5.03 16.89
N ILE A 305 -23.54 -5.91 16.18
CA ILE A 305 -22.86 -5.58 14.91
C ILE A 305 -23.90 -5.59 13.79
N SER A 306 -24.07 -4.42 13.15
CA SER A 306 -25.01 -4.23 12.05
C SER A 306 -24.55 -4.98 10.79
N ALA A 307 -25.52 -5.53 10.06
CA ALA A 307 -25.27 -6.29 8.82
C ALA A 307 -25.60 -5.46 7.59
#